data_da8719efe8968107c436064f64272224
#
_entry.id   da8719efe8968107c436064f64272224
#
_cell.length_a   1.000
_cell.length_b   1.000
_cell.length_c   1.000
_cell.angle_alpha   90.00
_cell.angle_beta   90.00
_cell.angle_gamma   90.00
#
_symmetry.space_group_name_H-M   'P 1'
#
loop_
_entity.id
_entity.type
_entity.pdbx_description
1 polymer ?
#
loop_
_entity_poly.entity_id
_entity_poly.type
_entity_poly.pdbx_seq_one_letter_code
_entity_poly.pdbx_strand_id
1 'polypeptide(L)'
;MIVILEGLERTGKTTLSKIFEERGFVNFKDHNHLRDFSVESIAERLDSTLSTLIALDKKGINIVLDRFHISEFVYSTLKRSSDPSLFKHIWYIDEVLSHLDTKLIYLTRDISEGYINQYPEITNKSTLEYFQKEFEYRIDKSYIEDKEVYDLSNWENEEDIVNEIIASSKKYDFYLASPFFNEDQIEREERIKNLLRTYGYEVYSPREHGVVGSLSDSVAVQETFNSNVEAINNSKNVLAITDRKDMGTIWEAGYAYGKGIPIVYYAETLGDNPFNIMLSESGIGIYTDQKKFEDACKMNRFDRKAEVQHE
;
A
#
# COMPACT_ATOMS: atom_id res chain seq x y z
N MET A 1 -0.07 7.22 0.16
CA MET A 1 0.74 6.38 1.09
C MET A 1 2.21 6.73 0.98
N ILE A 2 2.88 6.90 2.11
CA ILE A 2 4.32 7.13 2.25
C ILE A 2 4.92 5.90 2.94
N VAL A 3 5.85 5.21 2.30
CA VAL A 3 6.59 4.07 2.88
C VAL A 3 8.00 4.54 3.21
N ILE A 4 8.41 4.41 4.47
CA ILE A 4 9.76 4.75 4.93
C ILE A 4 10.49 3.47 5.30
N LEU A 5 11.54 3.14 4.55
CA LEU A 5 12.38 1.97 4.78
C LEU A 5 13.58 2.34 5.66
N GLU A 6 13.65 1.80 6.85
CA GLU A 6 14.73 2.06 7.81
C GLU A 6 15.50 0.78 8.17
N GLY A 7 16.69 0.92 8.70
CA GLY A 7 17.55 -0.19 9.10
C GLY A 7 19.01 -0.02 8.72
N LEU A 8 19.84 -0.97 9.12
CA LEU A 8 21.29 -0.98 8.84
C LEU A 8 21.57 -0.99 7.32
N GLU A 9 22.79 -0.69 6.93
CA GLU A 9 23.20 -0.82 5.52
C GLU A 9 23.05 -2.27 5.07
N ARG A 10 22.82 -2.48 3.75
CA ARG A 10 22.69 -3.82 3.12
C ARG A 10 21.60 -4.72 3.71
N THR A 11 20.61 -4.15 4.40
CA THR A 11 19.41 -4.90 4.82
C THR A 11 18.33 -4.98 3.74
N GLY A 12 18.62 -4.69 2.47
CA GLY A 12 17.67 -4.85 1.37
C GLY A 12 16.83 -3.60 1.02
N LYS A 13 16.96 -2.48 1.75
CA LYS A 13 16.17 -1.25 1.50
C LYS A 13 16.17 -0.80 0.03
N THR A 14 17.35 -0.73 -0.58
CA THR A 14 17.49 -0.30 -1.97
C THR A 14 16.88 -1.30 -2.96
N THR A 15 16.85 -2.58 -2.63
CA THR A 15 16.16 -3.60 -3.45
C THR A 15 14.65 -3.39 -3.35
N LEU A 16 14.11 -3.31 -2.12
CA LEU A 16 12.69 -3.06 -1.92
C LEU A 16 12.24 -1.74 -2.55
N SER A 17 13.00 -0.64 -2.39
CA SER A 17 12.64 0.65 -2.95
C SER A 17 12.53 0.64 -4.48
N LYS A 18 13.33 -0.18 -5.17
CA LYS A 18 13.22 -0.38 -6.63
C LYS A 18 11.95 -1.16 -6.99
N ILE A 19 11.60 -2.20 -6.22
CA ILE A 19 10.37 -2.96 -6.46
C ILE A 19 9.14 -2.06 -6.23
N PHE A 20 9.15 -1.20 -5.20
CA PHE A 20 8.11 -0.18 -5.02
C PHE A 20 8.02 0.78 -6.22
N GLU A 21 9.16 1.20 -6.79
CA GLU A 21 9.22 2.04 -7.98
C GLU A 21 8.57 1.35 -9.19
N GLU A 22 8.83 0.06 -9.39
CA GLU A 22 8.18 -0.77 -10.42
C GLU A 22 6.66 -0.90 -10.21
N ARG A 23 6.19 -0.75 -8.96
CA ARG A 23 4.77 -0.70 -8.57
C ARG A 23 4.16 0.71 -8.63
N GLY A 24 4.90 1.68 -9.19
CA GLY A 24 4.42 3.06 -9.41
C GLY A 24 4.63 4.03 -8.26
N PHE A 25 5.43 3.67 -7.26
CA PHE A 25 5.84 4.60 -6.21
C PHE A 25 6.94 5.55 -6.71
N VAL A 26 6.88 6.79 -6.27
CA VAL A 26 8.01 7.71 -6.44
C VAL A 26 9.08 7.36 -5.43
N ASN A 27 10.26 6.97 -5.92
CA ASN A 27 11.38 6.55 -5.09
C ASN A 27 12.26 7.74 -4.72
N PHE A 28 12.23 8.12 -3.44
CA PHE A 28 13.13 9.10 -2.86
C PHE A 28 14.34 8.39 -2.23
N LYS A 29 15.52 8.67 -2.76
CA LYS A 29 16.78 8.25 -2.15
C LYS A 29 17.39 9.44 -1.44
N ASP A 30 17.59 9.28 -0.14
CA ASP A 30 18.42 10.22 0.59
C ASP A 30 19.89 9.98 0.23
N HIS A 31 20.33 10.60 -0.85
CA HIS A 31 21.73 10.61 -1.22
C HIS A 31 22.46 11.53 -0.26
N ASN A 32 23.14 10.94 0.72
CA ASN A 32 24.04 11.60 1.66
C ASN A 32 25.27 12.25 0.94
N HIS A 33 25.00 13.13 -0.02
CA HIS A 33 26.03 13.95 -0.68
C HIS A 33 26.24 15.29 0.03
N LEU A 34 25.73 15.40 1.26
CA LEU A 34 26.01 16.57 2.07
C LEU A 34 27.51 16.65 2.35
N ARG A 35 28.13 17.74 1.89
CA ARG A 35 29.49 18.11 2.30
C ARG A 35 29.49 18.75 3.69
N ASP A 36 28.34 19.24 4.12
CA ASP A 36 28.10 19.87 5.40
C ASP A 36 27.14 19.02 6.25
N PHE A 37 27.60 18.63 7.42
CA PHE A 37 26.87 17.86 8.43
C PHE A 37 26.52 18.72 9.65
N SER A 38 26.42 20.05 9.49
CA SER A 38 25.91 20.92 10.54
C SER A 38 24.45 20.56 10.85
N VAL A 39 24.03 20.86 12.07
CA VAL A 39 22.66 20.65 12.54
C VAL A 39 21.67 21.39 11.66
N GLU A 40 22.01 22.62 11.27
CA GLU A 40 21.21 23.47 10.40
C GLU A 40 21.02 22.84 9.02
N SER A 41 22.11 22.35 8.39
CA SER A 41 22.04 21.73 7.07
C SER A 41 21.23 20.44 7.08
N ILE A 42 21.33 19.63 8.13
CA ILE A 42 20.52 18.42 8.30
C ILE A 42 19.05 18.80 8.48
N ALA A 43 18.73 19.76 9.33
CA ALA A 43 17.37 20.20 9.59
C ALA A 43 16.70 20.75 8.31
N GLU A 44 17.38 21.63 7.56
CA GLU A 44 16.89 22.19 6.30
C GLU A 44 16.58 21.10 5.26
N ARG A 45 17.42 20.08 5.16
CA ARG A 45 17.21 18.93 4.26
C ARG A 45 15.98 18.12 4.67
N LEU A 46 15.85 17.81 5.96
CA LEU A 46 14.71 17.08 6.49
C LEU A 46 13.40 17.85 6.26
N ASP A 47 13.38 19.16 6.48
CA ASP A 47 12.22 20.02 6.23
C ASP A 47 11.85 20.10 4.75
N SER A 48 12.83 20.22 3.87
CA SER A 48 12.61 20.23 2.43
C SER A 48 12.00 18.91 1.96
N THR A 49 12.52 17.79 2.47
CA THR A 49 11.96 16.45 2.16
C THR A 49 10.55 16.34 2.70
N LEU A 50 10.30 16.68 3.97
CA LEU A 50 8.97 16.63 4.58
C LEU A 50 7.96 17.47 3.80
N SER A 51 8.32 18.69 3.41
CA SER A 51 7.46 19.57 2.61
C SER A 51 7.09 18.94 1.27
N THR A 52 8.04 18.25 0.64
CA THR A 52 7.82 17.53 -0.61
C THR A 52 6.88 16.34 -0.40
N LEU A 53 7.07 15.56 0.68
CA LEU A 53 6.20 14.43 1.03
C LEU A 53 4.76 14.88 1.22
N ILE A 54 4.54 15.95 2.00
CA ILE A 54 3.21 16.53 2.23
C ILE A 54 2.56 16.96 0.90
N ALA A 55 3.34 17.59 0.01
CA ALA A 55 2.81 18.06 -1.27
C ALA A 55 2.43 16.91 -2.21
N LEU A 56 3.16 15.81 -2.20
CA LEU A 56 2.88 14.63 -3.01
C LEU A 56 1.74 13.81 -2.42
N ASP A 57 1.69 13.65 -1.09
CA ASP A 57 0.62 12.97 -0.38
C ASP A 57 -0.75 13.60 -0.67
N LYS A 58 -0.84 14.94 -0.60
CA LYS A 58 -2.04 15.71 -1.00
C LYS A 58 -2.50 15.46 -2.44
N LYS A 59 -1.63 14.98 -3.31
CA LYS A 59 -1.94 14.61 -4.69
C LYS A 59 -2.25 13.12 -4.85
N GLY A 60 -2.28 12.36 -3.77
CA GLY A 60 -2.48 10.92 -3.79
C GLY A 60 -1.34 10.14 -4.46
N ILE A 61 -0.12 10.69 -4.47
CA ILE A 61 1.06 10.05 -5.05
C ILE A 61 1.70 9.15 -4.00
N ASN A 62 1.87 7.88 -4.32
CA ASN A 62 2.56 6.93 -3.47
C ASN A 62 4.08 7.15 -3.53
N ILE A 63 4.73 7.09 -2.36
CA ILE A 63 6.14 7.43 -2.19
C ILE A 63 6.83 6.33 -1.40
N VAL A 64 8.07 6.00 -1.77
CA VAL A 64 8.96 5.18 -0.95
C VAL A 64 10.26 5.95 -0.68
N LEU A 65 10.74 5.90 0.56
CA LEU A 65 12.01 6.47 0.98
C LEU A 65 13.00 5.36 1.38
N ASP A 66 14.17 5.33 0.74
CA ASP A 66 15.32 4.52 1.20
C ASP A 66 16.08 5.31 2.24
N ARG A 67 15.68 5.21 3.50
CA ARG A 67 16.02 5.98 4.70
C ARG A 67 15.34 7.35 4.77
N PHE A 68 15.15 7.80 6.02
CA PHE A 68 14.74 9.17 6.31
C PHE A 68 15.16 9.58 7.75
N HIS A 69 14.26 10.12 8.52
CA HIS A 69 14.50 10.79 9.80
C HIS A 69 15.02 9.86 10.93
N ILE A 70 14.58 8.59 10.97
CA ILE A 70 15.08 7.64 11.99
C ILE A 70 16.55 7.29 11.76
N SER A 71 16.97 7.11 10.50
CA SER A 71 18.38 6.93 10.14
C SER A 71 19.24 8.13 10.59
N GLU A 72 18.75 9.37 10.38
CA GLU A 72 19.45 10.55 10.87
C GLU A 72 19.59 10.54 12.40
N PHE A 73 18.54 10.11 13.11
CA PHE A 73 18.60 9.98 14.56
C PHE A 73 19.70 9.00 14.99
N VAL A 74 19.70 7.80 14.43
CA VAL A 74 20.61 6.72 14.81
C VAL A 74 22.07 7.09 14.48
N TYR A 75 22.33 7.58 13.26
CA TYR A 75 23.70 7.87 12.85
C TYR A 75 24.25 9.19 13.39
N SER A 76 23.40 10.16 13.74
CA SER A 76 23.83 11.41 14.35
C SER A 76 24.33 11.20 15.77
N THR A 77 23.75 10.25 16.52
CA THR A 77 24.17 9.98 17.92
C THR A 77 25.65 9.57 18.06
N LEU A 78 26.22 8.95 17.03
CA LEU A 78 27.59 8.41 17.11
C LEU A 78 28.61 9.09 16.20
N LYS A 79 28.19 9.68 15.09
CA LYS A 79 29.12 10.18 14.06
C LYS A 79 29.12 11.68 13.87
N ARG A 80 28.05 12.41 14.24
CA ARG A 80 27.85 13.76 13.76
C ARG A 80 27.59 14.82 14.82
N SER A 81 26.64 14.62 15.69
CA SER A 81 26.33 15.55 16.78
C SER A 81 25.30 14.93 17.73
N SER A 82 25.50 15.10 19.01
CA SER A 82 24.50 14.81 20.03
C SER A 82 23.66 16.05 20.39
N ASP A 83 23.46 16.97 19.44
CA ASP A 83 22.73 18.20 19.69
C ASP A 83 21.24 17.91 19.98
N PRO A 84 20.74 18.29 21.15
CA PRO A 84 19.35 18.04 21.52
C PRO A 84 18.32 18.75 20.62
N SER A 85 18.71 19.83 19.93
CA SER A 85 17.83 20.58 19.03
C SER A 85 17.51 19.76 17.79
N LEU A 86 18.49 19.05 17.23
CA LEU A 86 18.28 18.15 16.09
C LEU A 86 17.35 17.00 16.46
N PHE A 87 17.50 16.42 17.65
CA PHE A 87 16.63 15.32 18.09
C PHE A 87 15.19 15.76 18.30
N LYS A 88 14.96 16.97 18.84
CA LYS A 88 13.62 17.53 18.92
C LYS A 88 13.01 17.77 17.55
N HIS A 89 13.82 18.22 16.61
CA HIS A 89 13.38 18.46 15.24
C HIS A 89 13.01 17.17 14.51
N ILE A 90 13.80 16.10 14.67
CA ILE A 90 13.49 14.78 14.12
C ILE A 90 12.18 14.23 14.71
N TRP A 91 11.94 14.38 16.02
CA TRP A 91 10.68 13.97 16.64
C TRP A 91 9.48 14.78 16.15
N TYR A 92 9.66 16.08 15.88
CA TYR A 92 8.62 16.89 15.24
C TYR A 92 8.27 16.37 13.84
N ILE A 93 9.26 15.98 13.05
CA ILE A 93 9.05 15.39 11.73
C ILE A 93 8.28 14.06 11.85
N ASP A 94 8.66 13.21 12.78
CA ASP A 94 7.99 11.94 13.07
C ASP A 94 6.52 12.14 13.46
N GLU A 95 6.25 13.13 14.31
CA GLU A 95 4.89 13.53 14.69
C GLU A 95 4.07 14.00 13.48
N VAL A 96 4.65 14.85 12.61
CA VAL A 96 3.96 15.28 11.39
C VAL A 96 3.66 14.10 10.47
N LEU A 97 4.60 13.19 10.29
CA LEU A 97 4.43 11.98 9.48
C LEU A 97 3.35 11.04 10.03
N SER A 98 3.17 10.99 11.36
CA SER A 98 2.13 10.17 11.99
C SER A 98 0.70 10.63 11.66
N HIS A 99 0.53 11.87 11.21
CA HIS A 99 -0.74 12.42 10.74
C HIS A 99 -0.99 12.26 9.22
N LEU A 100 -0.04 11.67 8.51
CA LEU A 100 -0.14 11.33 7.09
C LEU A 100 -0.37 9.82 6.91
N ASP A 101 -0.76 9.40 5.72
CA ASP A 101 -0.82 7.97 5.36
C ASP A 101 0.61 7.41 5.22
N THR A 102 1.24 7.19 6.38
CA THR A 102 2.66 6.80 6.50
C THR A 102 2.82 5.43 7.15
N LYS A 103 3.62 4.59 6.50
CA LYS A 103 4.04 3.29 6.99
C LYS A 103 5.55 3.27 7.23
N LEU A 104 5.96 2.91 8.44
CA LEU A 104 7.38 2.82 8.85
C LEU A 104 7.82 1.35 8.85
N ILE A 105 8.72 1.00 7.94
CA ILE A 105 9.21 -0.36 7.75
C ILE A 105 10.63 -0.47 8.25
N TYR A 106 10.84 -1.29 9.25
CA TYR A 106 12.16 -1.64 9.76
C TYR A 106 12.66 -2.94 9.14
N LEU A 107 13.76 -2.85 8.40
CA LEU A 107 14.43 -3.99 7.80
C LEU A 107 15.64 -4.38 8.64
N THR A 108 15.61 -5.59 9.16
CA THR A 108 16.71 -6.16 9.95
C THR A 108 17.30 -7.39 9.27
N ARG A 109 18.47 -7.82 9.73
CA ARG A 109 19.16 -9.02 9.28
C ARG A 109 20.15 -9.47 10.36
N ASP A 110 20.38 -10.77 10.44
CA ASP A 110 21.40 -11.34 11.34
C ASP A 110 22.80 -10.76 11.09
N ILE A 111 23.45 -10.30 12.15
CA ILE A 111 24.81 -9.79 12.13
C ILE A 111 25.80 -10.96 12.17
N SER A 112 25.90 -11.67 11.06
CA SER A 112 26.86 -12.76 10.85
C SER A 112 28.26 -12.24 10.50
N GLU A 113 29.29 -13.11 10.57
CA GLU A 113 30.63 -12.76 10.13
C GLU A 113 30.67 -12.35 8.63
N GLY A 114 29.87 -13.02 7.79
CA GLY A 114 29.74 -12.67 6.38
C GLY A 114 29.14 -11.28 6.14
N TYR A 115 28.20 -10.88 7.01
CA TYR A 115 27.63 -9.54 7.00
C TYR A 115 28.65 -8.49 7.45
N ILE A 116 29.41 -8.74 8.53
CA ILE A 116 30.45 -7.84 9.04
C ILE A 116 31.55 -7.60 8.00
N ASN A 117 31.98 -8.64 7.30
CA ASN A 117 33.02 -8.55 6.26
C ASN A 117 32.63 -7.66 5.07
N GLN A 118 31.34 -7.35 4.92
CA GLN A 118 30.85 -6.40 3.91
C GLN A 118 30.93 -4.93 4.35
N TYR A 119 31.32 -4.67 5.61
CA TYR A 119 31.49 -3.32 6.18
C TYR A 119 32.96 -3.03 6.47
N PRO A 120 33.76 -2.64 5.47
CA PRO A 120 35.18 -2.37 5.69
C PRO A 120 35.43 -1.20 6.64
N GLU A 121 34.44 -0.33 6.86
CA GLU A 121 34.53 0.83 7.73
C GLU A 121 34.09 0.55 9.18
N ILE A 122 33.38 -0.57 9.43
CA ILE A 122 32.87 -0.96 10.75
C ILE A 122 33.47 -2.32 11.08
N THR A 123 34.62 -2.28 11.76
CA THR A 123 35.38 -3.50 12.10
C THR A 123 34.88 -4.23 13.33
N ASN A 124 33.81 -3.76 13.98
CA ASN A 124 33.35 -4.28 15.27
C ASN A 124 31.88 -4.67 15.27
N LYS A 125 31.61 -5.95 15.52
CA LYS A 125 30.27 -6.53 15.65
C LYS A 125 29.43 -5.77 16.70
N SER A 126 30.03 -5.38 17.82
CA SER A 126 29.34 -4.67 18.89
C SER A 126 28.81 -3.29 18.47
N THR A 127 29.46 -2.64 17.51
CA THR A 127 28.98 -1.37 16.94
C THR A 127 27.73 -1.57 16.09
N LEU A 128 27.69 -2.62 15.27
CA LEU A 128 26.50 -2.95 14.47
C LEU A 128 25.32 -3.35 15.36
N GLU A 129 25.57 -4.18 16.38
CA GLU A 129 24.57 -4.57 17.36
C GLU A 129 24.02 -3.36 18.15
N TYR A 130 24.89 -2.37 18.43
CA TYR A 130 24.46 -1.13 19.04
C TYR A 130 23.53 -0.32 18.12
N PHE A 131 23.90 -0.14 16.85
CA PHE A 131 23.05 0.53 15.87
C PHE A 131 21.71 -0.18 15.68
N GLN A 132 21.72 -1.50 15.62
CA GLN A 132 20.50 -2.29 15.49
C GLN A 132 19.55 -2.02 16.67
N LYS A 133 20.05 -2.04 17.89
CA LYS A 133 19.28 -1.71 19.10
C LYS A 133 18.76 -0.28 19.11
N GLU A 134 19.57 0.68 18.62
CA GLU A 134 19.12 2.06 18.49
C GLU A 134 17.99 2.20 17.46
N PHE A 135 18.06 1.51 16.30
CA PHE A 135 16.95 1.47 15.36
C PHE A 135 15.69 0.89 16.00
N GLU A 136 15.78 -0.29 16.63
CA GLU A 136 14.68 -0.94 17.31
C GLU A 136 14.03 -0.01 18.35
N TYR A 137 14.85 0.64 19.17
CA TYR A 137 14.36 1.58 20.17
C TYR A 137 13.67 2.79 19.56
N ARG A 138 14.24 3.41 18.50
CA ARG A 138 13.66 4.61 17.87
C ARG A 138 12.38 4.29 17.13
N ILE A 139 12.33 3.17 16.44
CA ILE A 139 11.12 2.67 15.76
C ILE A 139 10.01 2.38 16.79
N ASP A 140 10.31 1.73 17.90
CA ASP A 140 9.35 1.51 18.99
C ASP A 140 8.75 2.82 19.51
N LYS A 141 9.56 3.87 19.63
CA LYS A 141 9.17 5.19 20.15
C LYS A 141 8.57 6.13 19.10
N SER A 142 8.60 5.80 17.82
CA SER A 142 7.99 6.61 16.75
C SER A 142 6.50 6.80 17.00
N TYR A 143 5.99 8.00 16.68
CA TYR A 143 4.55 8.35 16.70
C TYR A 143 3.78 7.73 15.53
N ILE A 144 4.47 7.29 14.47
CA ILE A 144 3.82 6.58 13.36
C ILE A 144 3.28 5.26 13.91
N GLU A 145 1.96 5.05 13.84
CA GLU A 145 1.32 3.86 14.39
C GLU A 145 1.50 2.64 13.49
N ASP A 146 1.45 2.83 12.16
CA ASP A 146 1.61 1.77 11.18
C ASP A 146 3.10 1.43 10.99
N LYS A 147 3.56 0.45 11.78
CA LYS A 147 4.95 0.00 11.84
C LYS A 147 5.04 -1.50 11.64
N GLU A 148 5.94 -1.92 10.76
CA GLU A 148 6.22 -3.34 10.52
C GLU A 148 7.73 -3.61 10.55
N VAL A 149 8.10 -4.82 10.98
CA VAL A 149 9.49 -5.28 11.07
C VAL A 149 9.67 -6.52 10.20
N TYR A 150 10.61 -6.47 9.27
CA TYR A 150 10.95 -7.61 8.42
C TYR A 150 12.39 -8.04 8.65
N ASP A 151 12.58 -9.29 9.07
CA ASP A 151 13.89 -9.93 9.16
C ASP A 151 14.23 -10.61 7.83
N LEU A 152 15.13 -9.99 7.08
CA LEU A 152 15.55 -10.46 5.76
C LEU A 152 16.62 -11.56 5.79
N SER A 153 16.95 -12.12 6.96
CA SER A 153 17.90 -13.23 7.08
C SER A 153 17.43 -14.50 6.35
N ASN A 154 16.10 -14.70 6.28
CA ASN A 154 15.45 -15.92 5.79
C ASN A 154 14.41 -15.66 4.69
N TRP A 155 14.32 -14.45 4.13
CA TRP A 155 13.38 -14.16 3.06
C TRP A 155 13.94 -14.60 1.70
N GLU A 156 13.13 -15.32 0.96
CA GLU A 156 13.49 -15.86 -0.36
C GLU A 156 13.06 -14.94 -1.51
N ASN A 157 12.06 -14.04 -1.26
CA ASN A 157 11.49 -13.18 -2.30
C ASN A 157 11.10 -11.81 -1.73
N GLU A 158 11.81 -10.78 -2.12
CA GLU A 158 11.56 -9.39 -1.71
C GLU A 158 10.27 -8.81 -2.31
N GLU A 159 9.77 -9.34 -3.44
CA GLU A 159 8.50 -8.93 -4.02
C GLU A 159 7.31 -9.26 -3.11
N ASP A 160 7.37 -10.38 -2.39
CA ASP A 160 6.31 -10.78 -1.47
C ASP A 160 6.18 -9.79 -0.31
N ILE A 161 7.32 -9.29 0.19
CA ILE A 161 7.33 -8.24 1.23
C ILE A 161 6.65 -6.97 0.72
N VAL A 162 7.00 -6.50 -0.48
CA VAL A 162 6.40 -5.28 -1.06
C VAL A 162 4.91 -5.47 -1.27
N ASN A 163 4.48 -6.63 -1.77
CA ASN A 163 3.07 -6.94 -1.95
C ASN A 163 2.31 -6.97 -0.61
N GLU A 164 2.91 -7.54 0.44
CA GLU A 164 2.34 -7.56 1.79
C GLU A 164 2.19 -6.14 2.36
N ILE A 165 3.25 -5.31 2.28
CA ILE A 165 3.21 -3.91 2.73
C ILE A 165 2.13 -3.12 2.00
N ILE A 166 2.01 -3.26 0.68
CA ILE A 166 0.97 -2.59 -0.10
C ILE A 166 -0.42 -3.10 0.29
N ALA A 167 -0.59 -4.40 0.50
CA ALA A 167 -1.86 -4.99 0.88
C ALA A 167 -2.31 -4.60 2.30
N SER A 168 -1.39 -4.56 3.26
CA SER A 168 -1.70 -4.22 4.66
C SER A 168 -2.13 -2.76 4.85
N SER A 169 -1.74 -1.86 3.93
CA SER A 169 -2.16 -0.45 3.96
C SER A 169 -3.57 -0.19 3.41
N LYS A 170 -4.22 -1.20 2.84
CA LYS A 170 -5.55 -1.05 2.24
C LYS A 170 -6.65 -1.14 3.30
N LYS A 171 -7.54 -0.14 3.29
CA LYS A 171 -8.66 -0.03 4.23
C LYS A 171 -9.74 -1.09 4.01
N TYR A 172 -9.96 -1.48 2.74
CA TYR A 172 -10.99 -2.43 2.37
C TYR A 172 -10.39 -3.68 1.74
N ASP A 173 -10.97 -4.84 2.02
CA ASP A 173 -10.60 -6.07 1.33
C ASP A 173 -11.17 -6.08 -0.09
N PHE A 174 -12.37 -5.52 -0.27
CA PHE A 174 -13.03 -5.39 -1.56
C PHE A 174 -13.71 -4.04 -1.77
N TYR A 175 -13.50 -3.44 -2.95
CA TYR A 175 -14.42 -2.48 -3.52
C TYR A 175 -15.43 -3.24 -4.38
N LEU A 176 -16.70 -3.03 -4.13
CA LEU A 176 -17.78 -3.72 -4.85
C LEU A 176 -18.28 -2.86 -6.01
N ALA A 177 -17.73 -3.08 -7.19
CA ALA A 177 -18.18 -2.49 -8.44
C ALA A 177 -19.44 -3.22 -8.94
N SER A 178 -20.60 -2.60 -8.84
CA SER A 178 -21.86 -3.23 -9.18
C SER A 178 -22.90 -2.22 -9.64
N PRO A 179 -23.73 -2.52 -10.66
CA PRO A 179 -24.92 -1.73 -10.94
C PRO A 179 -25.97 -1.89 -9.84
N PHE A 180 -26.73 -0.82 -9.56
CA PHE A 180 -27.82 -0.80 -8.59
C PHE A 180 -29.02 0.03 -9.06
N PHE A 181 -29.33 -0.05 -10.35
CA PHE A 181 -30.38 0.77 -10.99
C PHE A 181 -31.78 0.14 -10.95
N ASN A 182 -31.90 -1.14 -10.58
CA ASN A 182 -33.15 -1.86 -10.44
C ASN A 182 -33.09 -2.88 -9.30
N GLU A 183 -34.26 -3.42 -8.94
CA GLU A 183 -34.41 -4.35 -7.80
C GLU A 183 -33.52 -5.60 -7.92
N ASP A 184 -33.45 -6.22 -9.11
CA ASP A 184 -32.62 -7.41 -9.33
C ASP A 184 -31.13 -7.14 -9.10
N GLN A 185 -30.64 -5.97 -9.51
CA GLN A 185 -29.25 -5.56 -9.34
C GLN A 185 -28.94 -5.27 -7.86
N ILE A 186 -29.86 -4.57 -7.19
CA ILE A 186 -29.75 -4.26 -5.75
C ILE A 186 -29.75 -5.54 -4.93
N GLU A 187 -30.65 -6.48 -5.19
CA GLU A 187 -30.72 -7.77 -4.51
C GLU A 187 -29.42 -8.58 -4.70
N ARG A 188 -28.88 -8.61 -5.89
CA ARG A 188 -27.62 -9.30 -6.20
C ARG A 188 -26.45 -8.64 -5.48
N GLU A 189 -26.33 -7.32 -5.55
CA GLU A 189 -25.30 -6.55 -4.86
C GLU A 189 -25.33 -6.81 -3.36
N GLU A 190 -26.50 -6.71 -2.73
CA GLU A 190 -26.70 -6.97 -1.31
C GLU A 190 -26.31 -8.40 -0.93
N ARG A 191 -26.72 -9.38 -1.71
CA ARG A 191 -26.43 -10.80 -1.46
C ARG A 191 -24.93 -11.08 -1.52
N ILE A 192 -24.23 -10.59 -2.53
CA ILE A 192 -22.80 -10.81 -2.71
C ILE A 192 -22.00 -10.04 -1.67
N LYS A 193 -22.40 -8.79 -1.36
CA LYS A 193 -21.79 -7.99 -0.28
C LYS A 193 -21.93 -8.68 1.08
N ASN A 194 -23.15 -9.16 1.42
CA ASN A 194 -23.39 -9.85 2.68
C ASN A 194 -22.63 -11.18 2.75
N LEU A 195 -22.45 -11.86 1.64
CA LEU A 195 -21.63 -13.08 1.57
C LEU A 195 -20.17 -12.76 1.94
N LEU A 196 -19.55 -11.76 1.33
CA LEU A 196 -18.19 -11.31 1.68
C LEU A 196 -18.08 -10.94 3.16
N ARG A 197 -18.99 -10.12 3.67
CA ARG A 197 -19.02 -9.69 5.09
C ARG A 197 -19.19 -10.87 6.05
N THR A 198 -19.94 -11.89 5.68
CA THR A 198 -20.13 -13.10 6.50
C THR A 198 -18.80 -13.85 6.71
N TYR A 199 -17.89 -13.77 5.75
CA TYR A 199 -16.55 -14.34 5.86
C TYR A 199 -15.49 -13.34 6.39
N GLY A 200 -15.93 -12.19 6.93
CA GLY A 200 -15.07 -11.24 7.63
C GLY A 200 -14.36 -10.23 6.75
N TYR A 201 -14.74 -10.09 5.47
CA TYR A 201 -14.15 -9.10 4.60
C TYR A 201 -14.73 -7.69 4.82
N GLU A 202 -13.85 -6.69 4.88
CA GLU A 202 -14.23 -5.29 4.83
C GLU A 202 -14.56 -4.88 3.39
N VAL A 203 -15.84 -4.50 3.15
CA VAL A 203 -16.37 -4.21 1.81
C VAL A 203 -16.85 -2.80 1.71
N TYR A 204 -16.26 -2.02 0.78
CA TYR A 204 -16.82 -0.75 0.36
C TYR A 204 -17.84 -0.96 -0.74
N SER A 205 -19.06 -0.49 -0.55
CA SER A 205 -20.11 -0.43 -1.57
C SER A 205 -20.44 1.03 -1.88
N PRO A 206 -20.31 1.50 -3.14
CA PRO A 206 -20.69 2.85 -3.54
C PRO A 206 -22.14 3.20 -3.16
N ARG A 207 -23.04 2.24 -3.24
CA ARG A 207 -24.45 2.42 -2.87
C ARG A 207 -24.67 2.80 -1.41
N GLU A 208 -23.79 2.37 -0.50
CA GLU A 208 -23.88 2.72 0.93
C GLU A 208 -23.23 4.07 1.26
N HIS A 209 -22.26 4.52 0.46
CA HIS A 209 -21.40 5.66 0.76
C HIS A 209 -21.61 6.87 -0.14
N GLY A 210 -22.26 6.70 -1.29
CA GLY A 210 -22.36 7.73 -2.30
C GLY A 210 -23.78 7.88 -2.82
N VAL A 211 -24.62 8.66 -2.15
CA VAL A 211 -25.90 9.07 -2.73
C VAL A 211 -25.76 10.49 -3.23
N VAL A 212 -25.63 10.67 -4.51
CA VAL A 212 -25.89 11.97 -5.16
C VAL A 212 -27.34 12.29 -4.96
N GLY A 213 -27.65 13.28 -4.12
CA GLY A 213 -29.03 13.71 -3.88
C GLY A 213 -29.72 14.25 -5.14
N SER A 214 -28.95 14.79 -6.09
CA SER A 214 -29.41 15.22 -7.42
C SER A 214 -28.26 15.16 -8.42
N LEU A 215 -28.51 14.55 -9.58
CA LEU A 215 -27.56 14.55 -10.71
C LEU A 215 -27.31 15.97 -11.29
N SER A 216 -28.11 16.95 -10.89
CA SER A 216 -27.92 18.36 -11.27
C SER A 216 -26.91 19.09 -10.38
N ASP A 217 -26.53 18.50 -9.23
CA ASP A 217 -25.49 19.05 -8.35
C ASP A 217 -24.10 18.57 -8.80
N SER A 218 -23.41 19.42 -9.52
CA SER A 218 -22.08 19.10 -10.06
C SER A 218 -21.01 18.88 -8.97
N VAL A 219 -21.17 19.49 -7.79
CA VAL A 219 -20.24 19.30 -6.66
C VAL A 219 -20.46 17.91 -6.07
N ALA A 220 -21.68 17.52 -5.78
CA ALA A 220 -22.01 16.21 -5.24
C ALA A 220 -21.63 15.07 -6.20
N VAL A 221 -21.79 15.26 -7.51
CA VAL A 221 -21.34 14.31 -8.55
C VAL A 221 -19.83 14.13 -8.50
N GLN A 222 -19.06 15.23 -8.44
CA GLN A 222 -17.60 15.18 -8.38
C GLN A 222 -17.10 14.57 -7.07
N GLU A 223 -17.71 14.88 -5.94
CA GLU A 223 -17.37 14.30 -4.64
C GLU A 223 -17.61 12.78 -4.63
N THR A 224 -18.78 12.34 -5.16
CA THR A 224 -19.08 10.90 -5.28
C THR A 224 -18.05 10.18 -6.15
N PHE A 225 -17.70 10.75 -7.31
CA PHE A 225 -16.68 10.19 -8.18
C PHE A 225 -15.33 10.08 -7.45
N ASN A 226 -14.87 11.15 -6.80
CA ASN A 226 -13.60 11.17 -6.08
C ASN A 226 -13.59 10.15 -4.93
N SER A 227 -14.67 10.04 -4.16
CA SER A 227 -14.83 9.08 -3.07
C SER A 227 -14.75 7.63 -3.57
N ASN A 228 -15.39 7.31 -4.70
CA ASN A 228 -15.31 5.97 -5.28
C ASN A 228 -13.89 5.66 -5.79
N VAL A 229 -13.23 6.60 -6.45
CA VAL A 229 -11.83 6.45 -6.91
C VAL A 229 -10.88 6.24 -5.71
N GLU A 230 -11.06 7.01 -4.64
CA GLU A 230 -10.30 6.86 -3.41
C GLU A 230 -10.55 5.48 -2.77
N ALA A 231 -11.80 5.02 -2.71
CA ALA A 231 -12.14 3.71 -2.17
C ALA A 231 -11.56 2.56 -3.00
N ILE A 232 -11.55 2.65 -4.34
CA ILE A 232 -10.85 1.68 -5.20
C ILE A 232 -9.36 1.65 -4.85
N ASN A 233 -8.70 2.81 -4.76
CA ASN A 233 -7.28 2.91 -4.41
C ASN A 233 -6.98 2.34 -3.01
N ASN A 234 -7.94 2.40 -2.09
CA ASN A 234 -7.84 1.88 -0.72
C ASN A 234 -8.42 0.47 -0.55
N SER A 235 -8.58 -0.28 -1.64
CA SER A 235 -9.05 -1.67 -1.63
C SER A 235 -7.96 -2.64 -2.06
N LYS A 236 -7.90 -3.81 -1.42
CA LYS A 236 -6.99 -4.91 -1.81
C LYS A 236 -7.41 -5.53 -3.13
N ASN A 237 -8.71 -5.59 -3.38
CA ASN A 237 -9.31 -6.19 -4.57
C ASN A 237 -10.51 -5.37 -5.04
N VAL A 238 -10.84 -5.46 -6.32
CA VAL A 238 -12.13 -5.04 -6.85
C VAL A 238 -12.96 -6.27 -7.21
N LEU A 239 -14.16 -6.40 -6.66
CA LEU A 239 -15.15 -7.37 -7.12
C LEU A 239 -16.11 -6.67 -8.08
N ALA A 240 -16.06 -7.04 -9.35
CA ALA A 240 -16.88 -6.46 -10.40
C ALA A 240 -18.03 -7.41 -10.78
N ILE A 241 -19.28 -7.01 -10.46
CA ILE A 241 -20.49 -7.72 -10.89
C ILE A 241 -20.87 -7.24 -12.29
N THR A 242 -20.56 -8.05 -13.29
CA THR A 242 -20.66 -7.65 -14.71
C THR A 242 -21.96 -8.10 -15.39
N ASP A 243 -22.90 -8.62 -14.62
CA ASP A 243 -24.22 -8.94 -15.15
C ASP A 243 -24.88 -7.72 -15.80
N ARG A 244 -25.33 -7.88 -17.08
CA ARG A 244 -25.92 -6.83 -17.92
C ARG A 244 -24.97 -5.70 -18.36
N LYS A 245 -23.64 -5.88 -18.23
CA LYS A 245 -22.58 -5.02 -18.83
C LYS A 245 -22.74 -3.52 -18.50
N ASP A 246 -22.87 -3.18 -17.22
CA ASP A 246 -22.90 -1.77 -16.79
C ASP A 246 -21.58 -1.05 -17.08
N MET A 247 -21.68 0.14 -17.69
CA MET A 247 -20.50 0.92 -18.11
C MET A 247 -19.69 1.47 -16.92
N GLY A 248 -20.37 1.81 -15.83
CA GLY A 248 -19.71 2.28 -14.59
C GLY A 248 -18.84 1.18 -13.99
N THR A 249 -19.40 0.00 -13.79
CA THR A 249 -18.69 -1.20 -13.30
C THR A 249 -17.49 -1.55 -14.19
N ILE A 250 -17.63 -1.46 -15.51
CA ILE A 250 -16.53 -1.73 -16.45
C ILE A 250 -15.42 -0.68 -16.33
N TRP A 251 -15.80 0.62 -16.18
CA TRP A 251 -14.83 1.69 -15.98
C TRP A 251 -14.03 1.50 -14.69
N GLU A 252 -14.71 1.17 -13.58
CA GLU A 252 -14.09 0.91 -12.27
C GLU A 252 -13.11 -0.27 -12.34
N ALA A 253 -13.50 -1.37 -13.00
CA ALA A 253 -12.61 -2.50 -13.24
C ALA A 253 -11.39 -2.11 -14.11
N GLY A 254 -11.60 -1.34 -15.19
CA GLY A 254 -10.50 -0.84 -16.03
C GLY A 254 -9.55 0.08 -15.28
N TYR A 255 -10.08 0.95 -14.42
CA TYR A 255 -9.27 1.81 -13.55
C TYR A 255 -8.44 0.98 -12.57
N ALA A 256 -9.06 -0.01 -11.91
CA ALA A 256 -8.38 -0.92 -10.99
C ALA A 256 -7.22 -1.67 -11.68
N TYR A 257 -7.46 -2.19 -12.90
CA TYR A 257 -6.42 -2.82 -13.72
C TYR A 257 -5.24 -1.89 -13.99
N GLY A 258 -5.52 -0.66 -14.42
CA GLY A 258 -4.50 0.35 -14.66
C GLY A 258 -3.71 0.78 -13.41
N LYS A 259 -4.24 0.50 -12.21
CA LYS A 259 -3.59 0.72 -10.91
C LYS A 259 -2.91 -0.52 -10.34
N GLY A 260 -2.96 -1.66 -11.04
CA GLY A 260 -2.42 -2.92 -10.55
C GLY A 260 -3.22 -3.54 -9.38
N ILE A 261 -4.48 -3.12 -9.19
CA ILE A 261 -5.35 -3.67 -8.16
C ILE A 261 -6.01 -4.94 -8.72
N PRO A 262 -5.90 -6.09 -8.05
CA PRO A 262 -6.49 -7.34 -8.48
C PRO A 262 -8.00 -7.25 -8.67
N ILE A 263 -8.52 -7.86 -9.75
CA ILE A 263 -9.94 -7.84 -10.07
C ILE A 263 -10.51 -9.25 -10.05
N VAL A 264 -11.62 -9.42 -9.34
CA VAL A 264 -12.45 -10.63 -9.36
C VAL A 264 -13.74 -10.30 -10.09
N TYR A 265 -14.08 -11.07 -11.11
CA TYR A 265 -15.34 -10.92 -11.83
C TYR A 265 -16.40 -11.89 -11.34
N TYR A 266 -17.62 -11.38 -11.19
CA TYR A 266 -18.80 -12.17 -10.89
C TYR A 266 -19.89 -11.93 -11.94
N ALA A 267 -20.40 -13.00 -12.55
CA ALA A 267 -21.35 -12.93 -13.68
C ALA A 267 -22.31 -14.13 -13.68
N GLU A 268 -23.25 -14.16 -12.71
CA GLU A 268 -24.15 -15.32 -12.53
C GLU A 268 -25.16 -15.51 -13.65
N THR A 269 -25.52 -14.42 -14.36
CA THR A 269 -26.48 -14.49 -15.49
C THR A 269 -25.80 -14.67 -16.84
N LEU A 270 -24.50 -14.96 -16.86
CA LEU A 270 -23.76 -15.16 -18.11
C LEU A 270 -24.32 -16.32 -18.93
N GLY A 271 -24.69 -17.45 -18.29
CA GLY A 271 -25.15 -18.66 -18.99
C GLY A 271 -24.13 -19.14 -20.02
N ASP A 272 -24.63 -19.44 -21.23
CA ASP A 272 -23.80 -19.86 -22.38
C ASP A 272 -23.29 -18.66 -23.22
N ASN A 273 -23.53 -17.40 -22.77
CA ASN A 273 -23.02 -16.24 -23.47
C ASN A 273 -21.50 -16.12 -23.28
N PRO A 274 -20.78 -15.60 -24.29
CA PRO A 274 -19.34 -15.40 -24.16
C PRO A 274 -19.03 -14.30 -23.17
N PHE A 275 -17.94 -14.50 -22.40
CA PHE A 275 -17.36 -13.49 -21.53
C PHE A 275 -16.33 -12.67 -22.32
N ASN A 276 -16.31 -11.37 -22.10
CA ASN A 276 -15.41 -10.48 -22.84
C ASN A 276 -13.95 -10.79 -22.54
N ILE A 277 -13.13 -10.98 -23.57
CA ILE A 277 -11.71 -11.37 -23.42
C ILE A 277 -10.88 -10.35 -22.63
N MET A 278 -11.15 -9.03 -22.81
CA MET A 278 -10.41 -7.99 -22.06
C MET A 278 -10.69 -8.08 -20.55
N LEU A 279 -11.92 -8.39 -20.16
CA LEU A 279 -12.26 -8.61 -18.75
C LEU A 279 -11.68 -9.93 -18.25
N SER A 280 -11.77 -11.01 -19.02
CA SER A 280 -11.20 -12.30 -18.65
C SER A 280 -9.70 -12.21 -18.35
N GLU A 281 -8.95 -11.53 -19.22
CA GLU A 281 -7.50 -11.46 -19.08
C GLU A 281 -7.04 -10.42 -18.05
N SER A 282 -7.87 -9.41 -17.74
CA SER A 282 -7.58 -8.44 -16.69
C SER A 282 -7.90 -8.96 -15.27
N GLY A 283 -8.71 -10.01 -15.15
CA GLY A 283 -9.13 -10.55 -13.84
C GLY A 283 -8.25 -11.68 -13.33
N ILE A 284 -8.05 -11.71 -12.01
CA ILE A 284 -7.41 -12.85 -11.32
C ILE A 284 -8.40 -14.02 -11.16
N GLY A 285 -9.70 -13.75 -11.10
CA GLY A 285 -10.75 -14.75 -10.96
C GLY A 285 -12.03 -14.41 -11.70
N ILE A 286 -12.77 -15.42 -12.13
CA ILE A 286 -14.09 -15.31 -12.77
C ILE A 286 -15.02 -16.33 -12.12
N TYR A 287 -16.14 -15.88 -11.60
CA TYR A 287 -17.16 -16.71 -10.96
C TYR A 287 -18.51 -16.49 -11.62
N THR A 288 -19.11 -17.57 -12.09
CA THR A 288 -20.45 -17.61 -12.70
C THR A 288 -21.46 -18.33 -11.82
N ASP A 289 -21.04 -18.80 -10.65
CA ASP A 289 -21.83 -19.59 -9.72
C ASP A 289 -21.55 -19.13 -8.29
N GLN A 290 -22.62 -18.83 -7.54
CA GLN A 290 -22.52 -18.31 -6.18
C GLN A 290 -21.80 -19.27 -5.23
N LYS A 291 -22.04 -20.58 -5.35
CA LYS A 291 -21.43 -21.56 -4.44
C LYS A 291 -19.91 -21.61 -4.63
N LYS A 292 -19.45 -21.55 -5.88
CA LYS A 292 -18.01 -21.51 -6.18
C LYS A 292 -17.37 -20.21 -5.67
N PHE A 293 -18.08 -19.09 -5.74
CA PHE A 293 -17.64 -17.82 -5.17
C PHE A 293 -17.62 -17.89 -3.63
N GLU A 294 -18.64 -18.48 -3.01
CA GLU A 294 -18.67 -18.71 -1.56
C GLU A 294 -17.50 -19.60 -1.09
N ASP A 295 -17.19 -20.67 -1.82
CA ASP A 295 -16.03 -21.52 -1.52
C ASP A 295 -14.71 -20.72 -1.61
N ALA A 296 -14.59 -19.79 -2.57
CA ALA A 296 -13.44 -18.89 -2.67
C ALA A 296 -13.34 -17.94 -1.47
N CYS A 297 -14.45 -17.34 -1.05
CA CYS A 297 -14.50 -16.50 0.15
C CYS A 297 -14.06 -17.28 1.40
N LYS A 298 -14.55 -18.50 1.57
CA LYS A 298 -14.22 -19.37 2.70
C LYS A 298 -12.75 -19.75 2.74
N MET A 299 -12.15 -19.97 1.56
CA MET A 299 -10.73 -20.35 1.43
C MET A 299 -9.79 -19.14 1.35
N ASN A 300 -10.31 -17.92 1.31
CA ASN A 300 -9.57 -16.69 1.02
C ASN A 300 -8.69 -16.81 -0.25
N ARG A 301 -9.29 -17.37 -1.32
CA ARG A 301 -8.57 -17.65 -2.57
C ARG A 301 -9.45 -17.38 -3.78
N PHE A 302 -9.12 -16.33 -4.54
CA PHE A 302 -9.94 -15.78 -5.63
C PHE A 302 -9.34 -15.98 -7.02
N ASP A 303 -8.33 -16.81 -7.17
CA ASP A 303 -7.56 -17.02 -8.41
C ASP A 303 -8.17 -18.06 -9.37
N ARG A 304 -9.44 -18.43 -9.18
CA ARG A 304 -10.14 -19.40 -10.02
C ARG A 304 -10.86 -18.69 -11.17
N LYS A 305 -10.51 -19.00 -12.42
CA LYS A 305 -11.29 -18.61 -13.59
C LYS A 305 -12.29 -19.72 -13.95
N ALA A 306 -13.57 -19.38 -14.05
CA ALA A 306 -14.58 -20.28 -14.60
C ALA A 306 -14.26 -20.58 -16.07
N GLU A 307 -14.62 -21.78 -16.54
CA GLU A 307 -14.60 -22.07 -17.97
C GLU A 307 -15.70 -21.24 -18.65
N VAL A 308 -15.31 -20.26 -19.44
CA VAL A 308 -16.20 -19.35 -20.18
C VAL A 308 -15.80 -19.36 -21.65
N GLN A 309 -16.79 -19.23 -22.53
CA GLN A 309 -16.50 -18.92 -23.93
C GLN A 309 -16.08 -17.44 -24.03
N HIS A 310 -15.16 -17.13 -24.94
CA HIS A 310 -14.71 -15.76 -25.17
C HIS A 310 -15.29 -15.19 -26.45
N GLU A 311 -15.68 -13.90 -26.41
CA GLU A 311 -16.02 -13.10 -27.60
C GLU A 311 -14.82 -12.26 -28.07
#